data_468ad2f81339883c39e70f8fb3194151
#
_entry.id   468ad2f81339883c39e70f8fb3194151
#
_cell.length_a   1.000
_cell.length_b   1.000
_cell.length_c   1.000
_cell.angle_alpha   90.00
_cell.angle_beta   90.00
_cell.angle_gamma   90.00
#
_symmetry.space_group_name_H-M   'P 1'
#
loop_
_entity.id
_entity.type
_entity.pdbx_description
1 polymer ?
#
loop_
_entity_poly.entity_id
_entity_poly.type
_entity_poly.pdbx_seq_one_letter_code
_entity_poly.pdbx_strand_id
1 'polypeptide(L)'
;LLGMDLSTDLAHYLFRAGKFHAAHGPRRTHVPPVYVTGSISLVNATFARFLMEELPGNPVIPRALAGWNKVLSLHLHLMQLGYQAALAMDNGDYPVTFSLFGRMRTVTPAQEITMRLPDGADAQTALRKFFNYFPQARAEVFDVEWLAGEHDDARGTPWFTVKPSFAVKPMWRVLLNGKDLSYIGGPAVPVHENDEIHVFPPGR
;
A
#
# COMPACT_ATOMS: atom_id res chain seq x y z
N LEU A 1 -21.98 8.98 -15.86
CA LEU A 1 -21.30 9.17 -14.58
C LEU A 1 -20.25 10.24 -14.75
N LEU A 2 -20.42 11.30 -14.09
CA LEU A 2 -19.73 12.58 -13.87
C LEU A 2 -18.25 12.75 -14.35
N GLY A 3 -17.84 12.20 -15.50
CA GLY A 3 -16.49 12.43 -16.04
C GLY A 3 -15.34 12.01 -15.12
N MET A 4 -15.57 11.01 -14.25
CA MET A 4 -14.61 10.58 -13.27
C MET A 4 -13.47 9.85 -13.96
N ASP A 5 -12.29 10.43 -13.91
CA ASP A 5 -11.07 9.80 -14.38
C ASP A 5 -10.63 8.73 -13.37
N LEU A 6 -10.76 7.46 -13.74
CA LEU A 6 -10.28 6.31 -12.96
C LEU A 6 -8.80 6.05 -13.26
N SER A 7 -7.98 7.10 -13.16
CA SER A 7 -6.56 7.05 -13.43
C SER A 7 -5.74 6.51 -12.26
N THR A 8 -4.49 6.20 -12.55
CA THR A 8 -3.48 5.86 -11.54
C THR A 8 -3.30 7.01 -10.53
N ASP A 9 -3.44 8.26 -10.97
CA ASP A 9 -3.32 9.43 -10.10
C ASP A 9 -4.44 9.50 -9.07
N LEU A 10 -5.69 9.18 -9.46
CA LEU A 10 -6.78 9.05 -8.51
C LEU A 10 -6.51 7.92 -7.49
N ALA A 11 -6.01 6.78 -7.96
CA ALA A 11 -5.68 5.66 -7.06
C ALA A 11 -4.61 6.07 -6.03
N HIS A 12 -3.55 6.75 -6.45
CA HIS A 12 -2.52 7.28 -5.57
C HIS A 12 -3.06 8.36 -4.62
N TYR A 13 -3.94 9.22 -5.09
CA TYR A 13 -4.60 10.21 -4.25
C TYR A 13 -5.41 9.57 -3.13
N LEU A 14 -6.26 8.58 -3.45
CA LEU A 14 -7.08 7.87 -2.47
C LEU A 14 -6.24 7.07 -1.47
N PHE A 15 -5.20 6.40 -1.96
CA PHE A 15 -4.25 5.72 -1.09
C PHE A 15 -3.57 6.69 -0.12
N ARG A 16 -3.12 7.84 -0.61
CA ARG A 16 -2.54 8.90 0.23
C ARG A 16 -3.54 9.48 1.22
N ALA A 17 -4.80 9.68 0.81
CA ALA A 17 -5.86 10.11 1.72
C ALA A 17 -6.06 9.13 2.87
N GLY A 18 -6.00 7.82 2.60
CA GLY A 18 -6.01 6.78 3.63
C GLY A 18 -4.87 6.92 4.63
N LYS A 19 -3.63 7.15 4.16
CA LYS A 19 -2.48 7.42 5.04
C LYS A 19 -2.69 8.66 5.91
N PHE A 20 -3.28 9.71 5.35
CA PHE A 20 -3.55 10.94 6.10
C PHE A 20 -4.59 10.72 7.21
N HIS A 21 -5.60 9.88 6.98
CA HIS A 21 -6.56 9.48 8.01
C HIS A 21 -5.94 8.62 9.12
N ALA A 22 -4.83 7.94 8.84
CA ALA A 22 -4.03 7.22 9.83
C ALA A 22 -2.98 8.09 10.54
N ALA A 23 -3.13 9.39 10.58
CA ALA A 23 -2.23 10.38 11.18
C ALA A 23 -0.90 10.62 10.42
N HIS A 24 -0.72 10.04 9.22
CA HIS A 24 0.48 10.27 8.38
C HIS A 24 0.34 11.49 7.44
N GLY A 25 -0.59 12.38 7.71
CA GLY A 25 -0.74 13.66 7.02
C GLY A 25 -0.09 14.82 7.77
N PRO A 26 -0.04 16.01 7.14
CA PRO A 26 0.59 17.20 7.72
C PRO A 26 0.01 17.62 9.08
N ARG A 27 -1.28 17.36 9.29
CA ARG A 27 -1.98 17.68 10.55
C ARG A 27 -1.92 16.57 11.59
N ARG A 28 -1.36 15.41 11.27
CA ARG A 28 -1.29 14.22 12.13
C ARG A 28 -2.64 13.86 12.78
N THR A 29 -3.73 14.06 12.03
CA THR A 29 -5.08 13.77 12.51
C THR A 29 -5.42 12.31 12.29
N HIS A 30 -5.72 11.59 13.36
CA HIS A 30 -6.21 10.22 13.28
C HIS A 30 -7.73 10.20 13.16
N VAL A 31 -8.24 9.63 12.09
CA VAL A 31 -9.68 9.41 11.87
C VAL A 31 -9.95 7.90 11.95
N PRO A 32 -10.68 7.41 12.94
CA PRO A 32 -10.98 5.98 13.03
C PRO A 32 -11.62 5.44 11.74
N PRO A 33 -11.25 4.23 11.27
CA PRO A 33 -11.74 3.67 10.00
C PRO A 33 -13.27 3.58 9.91
N VAL A 34 -13.94 3.40 11.06
CA VAL A 34 -15.40 3.34 11.14
C VAL A 34 -16.07 4.62 10.64
N TYR A 35 -15.47 5.79 10.86
CA TYR A 35 -16.02 7.05 10.35
C TYR A 35 -15.88 7.17 8.84
N VAL A 36 -14.76 6.67 8.27
CA VAL A 36 -14.57 6.63 6.80
C VAL A 36 -15.61 5.70 6.17
N THR A 37 -15.77 4.50 6.72
CA THR A 37 -16.76 3.53 6.24
C THR A 37 -18.19 4.06 6.39
N GLY A 38 -18.52 4.66 7.54
CA GLY A 38 -19.82 5.25 7.82
C GLY A 38 -20.16 6.41 6.88
N SER A 39 -19.20 7.28 6.59
CA SER A 39 -19.42 8.40 5.66
C SER A 39 -19.65 7.92 4.22
N ILE A 40 -18.91 6.92 3.74
CA ILE A 40 -19.15 6.30 2.42
C ILE A 40 -20.55 5.67 2.35
N SER A 41 -20.96 4.98 3.40
CA SER A 41 -22.34 4.40 3.49
C SER A 41 -23.41 5.46 3.45
N LEU A 42 -23.23 6.56 4.20
CA LEU A 42 -24.16 7.69 4.21
C LEU A 42 -24.25 8.36 2.83
N VAL A 43 -23.11 8.62 2.18
CA VAL A 43 -23.06 9.20 0.83
C VAL A 43 -23.79 8.29 -0.17
N ASN A 44 -23.59 6.97 -0.06
CA ASN A 44 -24.25 6.01 -0.93
C ASN A 44 -25.78 6.03 -0.75
N ALA A 45 -26.24 5.98 0.49
CA ALA A 45 -27.68 6.02 0.81
C ALA A 45 -28.33 7.35 0.36
N THR A 46 -27.65 8.48 0.59
CA THR A 46 -28.12 9.81 0.19
C THR A 46 -28.22 9.93 -1.32
N PHE A 47 -27.22 9.44 -2.06
CA PHE A 47 -27.24 9.45 -3.53
C PHE A 47 -28.35 8.56 -4.10
N ALA A 48 -28.56 7.38 -3.52
CA ALA A 48 -29.66 6.50 -3.92
C ALA A 48 -31.03 7.16 -3.73
N ARG A 49 -31.26 7.80 -2.56
CA ARG A 49 -32.48 8.54 -2.28
C ARG A 49 -32.68 9.69 -3.27
N PHE A 50 -31.66 10.51 -3.49
CA PHE A 50 -31.70 11.61 -4.43
C PHE A 50 -32.10 11.16 -5.85
N LEU A 51 -31.49 10.08 -6.37
CA LEU A 51 -31.85 9.56 -7.70
C LEU A 51 -33.31 9.09 -7.78
N MET A 52 -33.85 8.48 -6.72
CA MET A 52 -35.23 8.04 -6.69
C MET A 52 -36.23 9.19 -6.61
N GLU A 53 -35.88 10.27 -5.91
CA GLU A 53 -36.69 11.48 -5.79
C GLU A 53 -36.71 12.32 -7.08
N GLU A 54 -35.53 12.51 -7.72
CA GLU A 54 -35.38 13.38 -8.90
C GLU A 54 -35.76 12.69 -10.23
N LEU A 55 -35.65 11.37 -10.28
CA LEU A 55 -35.87 10.58 -11.50
C LEU A 55 -36.84 9.41 -11.27
N PRO A 56 -38.06 9.66 -10.72
CA PRO A 56 -38.96 8.59 -10.32
C PRO A 56 -39.31 7.68 -11.51
N GLY A 57 -39.15 6.36 -11.32
CA GLY A 57 -39.45 5.35 -12.35
C GLY A 57 -38.47 5.28 -13.52
N ASN A 58 -37.38 6.04 -13.52
CA ASN A 58 -36.42 6.01 -14.60
C ASN A 58 -35.63 4.67 -14.64
N PRO A 59 -35.67 3.91 -15.75
CA PRO A 59 -35.05 2.59 -15.88
C PRO A 59 -33.52 2.62 -15.78
N VAL A 60 -32.88 3.79 -15.86
CA VAL A 60 -31.43 3.96 -15.70
C VAL A 60 -30.99 3.85 -14.25
N ILE A 61 -31.88 4.09 -13.26
CA ILE A 61 -31.52 4.15 -11.85
C ILE A 61 -30.76 2.90 -11.35
N PRO A 62 -31.21 1.66 -11.59
CA PRO A 62 -30.49 0.47 -11.11
C PRO A 62 -29.05 0.38 -11.63
N ARG A 63 -28.86 0.73 -12.92
CA ARG A 63 -27.54 0.72 -13.54
C ARG A 63 -26.65 1.85 -13.00
N ALA A 64 -27.20 3.03 -12.77
CA ALA A 64 -26.48 4.16 -12.17
C ALA A 64 -26.03 3.82 -10.75
N LEU A 65 -26.91 3.25 -9.92
CA LEU A 65 -26.59 2.82 -8.56
C LEU A 65 -25.53 1.71 -8.55
N ALA A 66 -25.62 0.73 -9.44
CA ALA A 66 -24.60 -0.32 -9.54
C ALA A 66 -23.23 0.25 -9.92
N GLY A 67 -23.16 1.19 -10.85
CA GLY A 67 -21.93 1.91 -11.22
C GLY A 67 -21.37 2.75 -10.06
N TRP A 68 -22.24 3.49 -9.39
CA TRP A 68 -21.90 4.30 -8.23
C TRP A 68 -21.32 3.46 -7.09
N ASN A 69 -21.96 2.34 -6.74
CA ASN A 69 -21.48 1.42 -5.72
C ASN A 69 -20.09 0.87 -6.04
N LYS A 70 -19.80 0.52 -7.29
CA LYS A 70 -18.46 0.07 -7.70
C LYS A 70 -17.41 1.14 -7.44
N VAL A 71 -17.71 2.38 -7.81
CA VAL A 71 -16.80 3.52 -7.61
C VAL A 71 -16.56 3.76 -6.13
N LEU A 72 -17.60 3.84 -5.30
CA LEU A 72 -17.45 4.04 -3.85
C LEU A 72 -16.70 2.89 -3.17
N SER A 73 -16.95 1.65 -3.61
CA SER A 73 -16.22 0.48 -3.09
C SER A 73 -14.73 0.55 -3.43
N LEU A 74 -14.39 0.99 -4.64
CA LEU A 74 -12.98 1.20 -5.04
C LEU A 74 -12.32 2.31 -4.19
N HIS A 75 -13.01 3.44 -4.00
CA HIS A 75 -12.53 4.52 -3.13
C HIS A 75 -12.23 4.03 -1.72
N LEU A 76 -13.20 3.34 -1.11
CA LEU A 76 -13.05 2.81 0.24
C LEU A 76 -11.87 1.83 0.31
N HIS A 77 -11.76 0.92 -0.65
CA HIS A 77 -10.68 -0.07 -0.69
C HIS A 77 -9.30 0.60 -0.77
N LEU A 78 -9.12 1.56 -1.67
CA LEU A 78 -7.84 2.27 -1.82
C LEU A 78 -7.48 3.09 -0.58
N MET A 79 -8.46 3.74 0.04
CA MET A 79 -8.24 4.45 1.31
C MET A 79 -7.87 3.48 2.45
N GLN A 80 -8.53 2.33 2.55
CA GLN A 80 -8.21 1.30 3.54
C GLN A 80 -6.81 0.73 3.35
N LEU A 81 -6.38 0.48 2.10
CA LEU A 81 -5.01 0.06 1.82
C LEU A 81 -3.98 1.08 2.28
N GLY A 82 -4.21 2.37 2.02
CA GLY A 82 -3.34 3.45 2.50
C GLY A 82 -3.31 3.54 4.02
N TYR A 83 -4.46 3.41 4.66
CA TYR A 83 -4.60 3.41 6.11
C TYR A 83 -3.82 2.25 6.75
N GLN A 84 -4.00 1.03 6.23
CA GLN A 84 -3.28 -0.16 6.70
C GLN A 84 -1.77 -0.04 6.49
N ALA A 85 -1.34 0.49 5.35
CA ALA A 85 0.08 0.71 5.08
C ALA A 85 0.71 1.69 6.09
N ALA A 86 -0.02 2.76 6.45
CA ALA A 86 0.44 3.72 7.45
C ALA A 86 0.54 3.09 8.84
N LEU A 87 -0.49 2.41 9.31
CA LEU A 87 -0.44 1.69 10.59
C LEU A 87 0.68 0.64 10.61
N ALA A 88 0.90 -0.05 9.49
CA ALA A 88 1.97 -1.01 9.39
C ALA A 88 3.35 -0.36 9.58
N MET A 89 3.58 0.85 9.06
CA MET A 89 4.86 1.56 9.23
C MET A 89 5.23 1.79 10.70
N ASP A 90 4.24 2.09 11.52
CA ASP A 90 4.43 2.41 12.94
C ASP A 90 4.43 1.16 13.83
N ASN A 91 3.94 0.03 13.32
CA ASN A 91 3.81 -1.19 14.12
C ASN A 91 5.07 -2.06 14.01
N GLY A 92 5.58 -2.51 15.15
CA GLY A 92 6.74 -3.39 15.26
C GLY A 92 7.47 -3.20 16.59
N ASP A 93 8.49 -4.01 16.80
CA ASP A 93 9.21 -4.10 18.08
C ASP A 93 10.43 -3.16 18.12
N TYR A 94 11.09 -2.97 16.96
CA TYR A 94 12.31 -2.15 16.89
C TYR A 94 12.35 -1.26 15.63
N PRO A 95 13.07 -0.11 15.68
CA PRO A 95 13.22 0.80 14.55
C PRO A 95 14.32 0.34 13.58
N VAL A 96 14.09 0.61 12.28
CA VAL A 96 15.09 0.56 11.21
C VAL A 96 14.97 1.79 10.33
N THR A 97 16.05 2.20 9.67
CA THR A 97 16.07 3.41 8.84
C THR A 97 16.32 3.04 7.37
N PHE A 98 15.51 3.59 6.49
CA PHE A 98 15.70 3.57 5.05
C PHE A 98 16.33 4.87 4.59
N SER A 99 17.52 4.79 3.98
CA SER A 99 18.18 5.92 3.33
C SER A 99 18.03 5.82 1.81
N LEU A 100 17.52 6.88 1.20
CA LEU A 100 17.07 6.92 -0.18
C LEU A 100 17.95 7.84 -1.02
N PHE A 101 18.31 7.39 -2.22
CA PHE A 101 19.23 8.08 -3.09
C PHE A 101 18.65 8.34 -4.49
N GLY A 102 19.15 9.40 -5.12
CA GLY A 102 18.85 9.74 -6.50
C GLY A 102 17.34 9.79 -6.77
N ARG A 103 16.88 9.01 -7.76
CA ARG A 103 15.49 8.98 -8.21
C ARG A 103 14.48 8.58 -7.11
N MET A 104 14.92 7.81 -6.10
CA MET A 104 14.03 7.46 -4.99
C MET A 104 13.56 8.69 -4.20
N ARG A 105 14.34 9.77 -4.17
CA ARG A 105 13.97 11.03 -3.51
C ARG A 105 12.88 11.81 -4.25
N THR A 106 12.59 11.47 -5.50
CA THR A 106 11.51 12.11 -6.26
C THR A 106 10.15 11.49 -5.99
N VAL A 107 10.12 10.21 -5.59
CA VAL A 107 8.89 9.46 -5.31
C VAL A 107 8.58 9.33 -3.82
N THR A 108 9.52 9.78 -2.96
CA THR A 108 9.36 9.79 -1.50
C THR A 108 9.60 11.19 -0.94
N PRO A 109 8.86 11.62 0.10
CA PRO A 109 8.95 12.99 0.62
C PRO A 109 10.20 13.27 1.46
N ALA A 110 10.99 12.25 1.80
CA ALA A 110 12.14 12.38 2.69
C ALA A 110 13.34 11.59 2.19
N GLN A 111 14.54 11.99 2.63
CA GLN A 111 15.79 11.29 2.33
C GLN A 111 15.97 10.04 3.20
N GLU A 112 15.49 10.13 4.42
CA GLU A 112 15.54 9.07 5.41
C GLU A 112 14.15 8.86 5.99
N ILE A 113 13.79 7.60 6.18
CA ILE A 113 12.50 7.20 6.71
C ILE A 113 12.72 6.09 7.71
N THR A 114 12.34 6.35 8.94
CA THR A 114 12.35 5.34 10.00
C THR A 114 11.01 4.62 10.02
N MET A 115 11.06 3.31 10.15
CA MET A 115 9.90 2.45 10.37
C MET A 115 10.21 1.40 11.43
N ARG A 116 9.18 0.76 11.96
CA ARG A 116 9.36 -0.31 12.95
C ARG A 116 9.21 -1.67 12.29
N LEU A 117 10.00 -2.65 12.71
CA LEU A 117 9.91 -4.05 12.27
C LEU A 117 9.55 -4.98 13.43
N PRO A 118 8.83 -6.08 13.16
CA PRO A 118 8.61 -7.12 14.15
C PRO A 118 9.92 -7.87 14.46
N ASP A 119 9.99 -8.47 15.63
CA ASP A 119 11.12 -9.32 16.00
C ASP A 119 11.32 -10.47 15.00
N GLY A 120 12.57 -10.79 14.71
CA GLY A 120 12.94 -11.80 13.72
C GLY A 120 12.67 -11.43 12.25
N ALA A 121 12.40 -10.16 11.93
CA ALA A 121 12.21 -9.72 10.55
C ALA A 121 13.50 -9.86 9.72
N ASP A 122 13.30 -10.15 8.44
CA ASP A 122 14.33 -10.17 7.40
C ASP A 122 14.28 -8.92 6.50
N ALA A 123 15.27 -8.77 5.64
CA ALA A 123 15.32 -7.66 4.70
C ALA A 123 14.14 -7.67 3.73
N GLN A 124 13.59 -8.83 3.37
CA GLN A 124 12.38 -8.92 2.53
C GLN A 124 11.16 -8.33 3.24
N THR A 125 11.00 -8.60 4.52
CA THR A 125 9.93 -8.05 5.35
C THR A 125 10.05 -6.52 5.44
N ALA A 126 11.26 -6.01 5.67
CA ALA A 126 11.55 -4.58 5.68
C ALA A 126 11.21 -3.92 4.34
N LEU A 127 11.72 -4.47 3.23
CA LEU A 127 11.46 -3.97 1.88
C LEU A 127 9.97 -4.01 1.54
N ARG A 128 9.29 -5.11 1.84
CA ARG A 128 7.84 -5.24 1.59
C ARG A 128 7.05 -4.16 2.33
N LYS A 129 7.34 -3.95 3.60
CA LYS A 129 6.69 -2.95 4.43
C LYS A 129 6.90 -1.54 3.88
N PHE A 130 8.15 -1.19 3.57
CA PHE A 130 8.52 0.09 2.99
C PHE A 130 7.80 0.34 1.64
N PHE A 131 7.87 -0.61 0.72
CA PHE A 131 7.30 -0.45 -0.61
C PHE A 131 5.77 -0.63 -0.67
N ASN A 132 5.14 -1.21 0.34
CA ASN A 132 3.70 -1.14 0.50
C ASN A 132 3.24 0.26 0.92
N TYR A 133 4.06 0.97 1.67
CA TYR A 133 3.79 2.36 2.05
C TYR A 133 4.10 3.35 0.90
N PHE A 134 5.07 3.04 0.03
CA PHE A 134 5.45 3.81 -1.16
C PHE A 134 5.27 2.99 -2.45
N PRO A 135 4.04 2.69 -2.87
CA PRO A 135 3.80 1.81 -4.02
C PRO A 135 4.35 2.35 -5.35
N GLN A 136 4.44 3.69 -5.51
CA GLN A 136 5.08 4.30 -6.69
C GLN A 136 6.58 3.94 -6.77
N ALA A 137 7.26 3.99 -5.62
CA ALA A 137 8.68 3.65 -5.53
C ALA A 137 8.92 2.16 -5.81
N ARG A 138 7.98 1.28 -5.43
CA ARG A 138 8.08 -0.16 -5.67
C ARG A 138 8.28 -0.49 -7.15
N ALA A 139 7.47 0.10 -8.02
CA ALA A 139 7.53 -0.15 -9.47
C ALA A 139 8.86 0.26 -10.12
N GLU A 140 9.60 1.17 -9.48
CA GLU A 140 10.94 1.58 -9.94
C GLU A 140 12.01 0.54 -9.61
N VAL A 141 11.94 -0.09 -8.44
CA VAL A 141 13.01 -0.91 -7.85
C VAL A 141 12.83 -2.40 -8.09
N PHE A 142 11.58 -2.87 -8.13
CA PHE A 142 11.27 -4.30 -8.15
C PHE A 142 10.43 -4.71 -9.34
N ASP A 143 10.71 -5.91 -9.84
CA ASP A 143 9.76 -6.73 -10.56
C ASP A 143 8.96 -7.54 -9.54
N VAL A 144 7.66 -7.66 -9.77
CA VAL A 144 6.75 -8.39 -8.89
C VAL A 144 6.36 -9.69 -9.58
N GLU A 145 6.73 -10.80 -8.94
CA GLU A 145 6.29 -12.14 -9.33
C GLU A 145 5.24 -12.63 -8.34
N TRP A 146 4.19 -13.24 -8.86
CA TRP A 146 3.14 -13.84 -8.03
C TRP A 146 3.43 -15.31 -7.84
N LEU A 147 3.77 -15.70 -6.61
CA LEU A 147 4.00 -17.09 -6.25
C LEU A 147 2.69 -17.68 -5.72
N ALA A 148 2.24 -18.77 -6.35
CA ALA A 148 1.14 -19.56 -5.86
C ALA A 148 1.68 -20.73 -5.01
N GLY A 149 1.10 -20.89 -3.82
CA GLY A 149 1.36 -22.03 -2.94
C GLY A 149 0.08 -22.82 -2.73
N GLU A 150 0.13 -24.12 -2.92
CA GLU A 150 -0.96 -25.04 -2.60
C GLU A 150 -0.80 -25.53 -1.16
N HIS A 151 -1.89 -25.57 -0.43
CA HIS A 151 -1.95 -26.00 0.96
C HIS A 151 -3.22 -26.81 1.18
N ASP A 152 -3.15 -27.81 2.04
CA ASP A 152 -4.34 -28.52 2.51
C ASP A 152 -4.82 -27.89 3.84
N ASP A 153 -6.12 -27.73 3.98
CA ASP A 153 -6.72 -27.40 5.28
C ASP A 153 -6.74 -28.66 6.20
N ALA A 154 -7.17 -28.49 7.43
CA ALA A 154 -7.27 -29.58 8.40
C ALA A 154 -8.26 -30.70 7.98
N ARG A 155 -9.02 -30.51 6.90
CA ARG A 155 -9.97 -31.46 6.32
C ARG A 155 -9.46 -32.08 5.01
N GLY A 156 -8.22 -31.75 4.60
CA GLY A 156 -7.63 -32.19 3.34
C GLY A 156 -8.24 -31.51 2.11
N THR A 157 -8.87 -30.34 2.28
CA THR A 157 -9.37 -29.55 1.15
C THR A 157 -8.24 -28.65 0.64
N PRO A 158 -7.87 -28.74 -0.65
CA PRO A 158 -6.81 -27.90 -1.20
C PRO A 158 -7.25 -26.44 -1.25
N TRP A 159 -6.36 -25.53 -0.84
CA TRP A 159 -6.54 -24.11 -1.00
C TRP A 159 -5.24 -23.45 -1.46
N PHE A 160 -5.36 -22.31 -2.11
CA PHE A 160 -4.21 -21.62 -2.70
C PHE A 160 -3.95 -20.30 -1.99
N THR A 161 -2.67 -20.06 -1.67
CA THR A 161 -2.21 -18.71 -1.32
C THR A 161 -1.46 -18.12 -2.48
N VAL A 162 -1.73 -16.86 -2.77
CA VAL A 162 -0.99 -16.08 -3.75
C VAL A 162 -0.24 -14.98 -3.01
N LYS A 163 1.09 -15.00 -3.09
CA LYS A 163 1.96 -14.01 -2.42
C LYS A 163 2.82 -13.29 -3.44
N PRO A 164 2.98 -11.97 -3.35
CA PRO A 164 3.96 -11.27 -4.17
C PRO A 164 5.38 -11.61 -3.69
N SER A 165 6.25 -11.92 -4.63
CA SER A 165 7.70 -11.96 -4.47
C SER A 165 8.31 -10.77 -5.19
N PHE A 166 9.31 -10.16 -4.59
CA PHE A 166 9.97 -8.98 -5.13
C PHE A 166 11.41 -9.33 -5.53
N ALA A 167 11.68 -9.27 -6.83
CA ALA A 167 13.04 -9.36 -7.36
C ALA A 167 13.57 -7.94 -7.62
N VAL A 168 14.74 -7.63 -7.09
CA VAL A 168 15.40 -6.33 -7.35
C VAL A 168 15.74 -6.25 -8.83
N LYS A 169 15.31 -5.18 -9.50
CA LYS A 169 15.58 -4.96 -10.92
C LYS A 169 17.08 -4.86 -11.19
N PRO A 170 17.55 -5.26 -12.38
CA PRO A 170 18.93 -5.12 -12.76
C PRO A 170 19.47 -3.70 -12.52
N MET A 171 20.71 -3.61 -12.05
CA MET A 171 21.41 -2.37 -11.74
C MET A 171 20.94 -1.60 -10.51
N TRP A 172 19.79 -1.92 -9.90
CA TRP A 172 19.43 -1.40 -8.58
C TRP A 172 20.21 -2.16 -7.50
N ARG A 173 20.57 -1.45 -6.43
CA ARG A 173 21.26 -2.06 -5.29
C ARG A 173 20.51 -1.75 -4.02
N VAL A 174 20.38 -2.77 -3.19
CA VAL A 174 19.86 -2.63 -1.81
C VAL A 174 20.97 -3.08 -0.87
N LEU A 175 21.39 -2.20 0.01
CA LEU A 175 22.45 -2.47 0.98
C LEU A 175 21.84 -2.51 2.38
N LEU A 176 22.34 -3.41 3.20
CA LEU A 176 22.11 -3.45 4.64
C LEU A 176 23.42 -3.07 5.34
N ASN A 177 23.41 -1.98 6.10
CA ASN A 177 24.60 -1.45 6.78
C ASN A 177 25.82 -1.31 5.85
N GLY A 178 25.57 -0.79 4.64
CA GLY A 178 26.60 -0.58 3.63
C GLY A 178 27.04 -1.83 2.84
N LYS A 179 26.49 -3.02 3.13
CA LYS A 179 26.78 -4.27 2.44
C LYS A 179 25.62 -4.63 1.50
N ASP A 180 25.92 -4.87 0.24
CA ASP A 180 24.92 -5.25 -0.76
C ASP A 180 24.28 -6.61 -0.38
N LEU A 181 22.93 -6.65 -0.37
CA LEU A 181 22.18 -7.86 -0.02
C LEU A 181 22.56 -9.07 -0.85
N SER A 182 22.93 -8.88 -2.11
CA SER A 182 23.31 -9.97 -3.01
C SER A 182 24.56 -10.74 -2.54
N TYR A 183 25.42 -10.10 -1.75
CA TYR A 183 26.66 -10.72 -1.23
C TYR A 183 26.56 -11.26 0.18
N ILE A 184 25.50 -10.95 0.91
CA ILE A 184 25.36 -11.31 2.33
C ILE A 184 24.22 -12.30 2.63
N GLY A 185 23.61 -12.87 1.58
CA GLY A 185 22.54 -13.86 1.72
C GLY A 185 21.19 -13.43 1.12
N GLY A 186 21.14 -12.29 0.45
CA GLY A 186 19.95 -11.82 -0.26
C GLY A 186 18.84 -11.30 0.67
N PRO A 187 17.59 -11.32 0.22
CA PRO A 187 16.46 -10.75 0.98
C PRO A 187 16.14 -11.48 2.29
N ALA A 188 16.62 -12.70 2.48
CA ALA A 188 16.38 -13.48 3.70
C ALA A 188 17.33 -13.14 4.87
N VAL A 189 18.25 -12.18 4.68
CA VAL A 189 19.17 -11.74 5.73
C VAL A 189 18.37 -11.13 6.90
N PRO A 190 18.62 -11.55 8.15
CA PRO A 190 18.00 -10.92 9.31
C PRO A 190 18.32 -9.44 9.41
N VAL A 191 17.34 -8.66 9.84
CA VAL A 191 17.47 -7.22 10.11
C VAL A 191 17.29 -7.01 11.60
N HIS A 192 18.13 -6.17 12.17
CA HIS A 192 18.17 -5.91 13.61
C HIS A 192 17.81 -4.46 13.93
N GLU A 193 17.66 -4.18 15.20
CA GLU A 193 17.39 -2.82 15.69
C GLU A 193 18.47 -1.84 15.25
N ASN A 194 18.03 -0.67 14.78
CA ASN A 194 18.89 0.42 14.27
C ASN A 194 19.69 0.08 13.01
N ASP A 195 19.39 -1.02 12.32
CA ASP A 195 19.97 -1.28 11.02
C ASP A 195 19.53 -0.23 9.99
N GLU A 196 20.42 0.02 9.03
CA GLU A 196 20.21 0.99 7.96
C GLU A 196 20.12 0.28 6.60
N ILE A 197 19.04 0.51 5.89
CA ILE A 197 18.80 -0.04 4.54
C ILE A 197 18.93 1.10 3.52
N HIS A 198 19.85 0.92 2.59
CA HIS A 198 20.10 1.87 1.51
C HIS A 198 19.53 1.34 0.19
N VAL A 199 18.82 2.19 -0.55
CA VAL A 199 18.30 1.86 -1.89
C VAL A 199 18.93 2.80 -2.91
N PHE A 200 19.79 2.24 -3.77
CA PHE A 200 20.52 2.98 -4.79
C PHE A 200 19.96 2.70 -6.19
N PRO A 201 19.67 3.75 -6.96
CA PRO A 201 19.31 3.59 -8.37
C PRO A 201 20.53 3.16 -9.20
N PRO A 202 20.31 2.68 -10.44
CA PRO A 202 21.37 2.47 -11.41
C PRO A 202 22.25 3.71 -11.55
N GLY A 203 23.58 3.51 -11.56
CA GLY A 203 24.52 4.57 -11.91
C GLY A 203 24.28 5.02 -13.35
N ARG A 204 24.45 6.31 -13.61
CA ARG A 204 24.48 6.85 -14.97
C ARG A 204 25.84 6.60 -15.60
#